data_753eaf97cb81aa1eccb78ad231e45398
#
_entry.id   753eaf97cb81aa1eccb78ad231e45398
#
_cell.length_a   1.000
_cell.length_b   1.000
_cell.length_c   1.000
_cell.angle_alpha   90.00
_cell.angle_beta   90.00
_cell.angle_gamma   90.00
#
_symmetry.space_group_name_H-M   'P 1'
#
loop_
_entity.id
_entity.type
_entity.pdbx_description
1 polymer ?
#
loop_
_entity_poly.entity_id
_entity_poly.type
_entity_poly.pdbx_seq_one_letter_code
_entity_poly.pdbx_strand_id
1 'polypeptide(L)'
;MRLANRNLTVTRTNNGKFLVNTNGHQDVNQSSCEETVPPVVFPSCESVPTAHHGPTILGDRFLLVGPAEGSALYRCVDVQTGQQLVAKALAASDKGGEALLQAHLRLEGTEAASGVAGIVDASGGKRYLLLEGHHGDLHAYVRVRRRLREPEARRLFRQAAKAVAKCHENGVVLRDLKLRKFVFADEARTCLRLESLEDAVIVDEDDDKLTDRRGCPAYVAPEVLRSGRAYSGKAADIWSLGVLLYTMLVGRYPFNAVEHASLFAKISRGQFAVPDALSARARCLIRALLRREPSERPIAEDVLRHPWLSKPLLSVSHITGRVSNHDQLVPDSTNCSQD
;
A
#
# COMPACT_ATOMS: atom_id res chain seq x y z
N MET A 1 -18.63 -14.51 -9.77
CA MET A 1 -17.83 -14.37 -10.99
C MET A 1 -16.39 -14.71 -10.64
N ARG A 2 -15.88 -15.84 -11.11
CA ARG A 2 -14.53 -16.32 -10.84
C ARG A 2 -13.54 -15.53 -11.69
N LEU A 3 -12.64 -14.78 -11.06
CA LEU A 3 -11.45 -14.25 -11.75
C LEU A 3 -10.51 -15.42 -12.00
N ALA A 4 -10.40 -15.81 -13.27
CA ALA A 4 -9.53 -16.89 -13.70
C ALA A 4 -8.07 -16.53 -13.38
N ASN A 5 -7.42 -17.32 -12.54
CA ASN A 5 -5.98 -17.43 -12.46
C ASN A 5 -5.49 -17.86 -13.85
N ARG A 6 -4.84 -16.95 -14.58
CA ARG A 6 -4.16 -17.31 -15.81
C ARG A 6 -2.88 -18.03 -15.45
N ASN A 7 -2.95 -19.37 -15.43
CA ASN A 7 -1.76 -20.20 -15.36
C ASN A 7 -0.95 -19.98 -16.65
N LEU A 8 0.20 -19.37 -16.53
CA LEU A 8 1.18 -19.27 -17.60
C LEU A 8 1.94 -20.57 -17.67
N THR A 9 1.76 -21.32 -18.74
CA THR A 9 2.55 -22.53 -19.00
C THR A 9 3.66 -22.17 -19.99
N VAL A 10 4.90 -22.36 -19.59
CA VAL A 10 6.08 -22.13 -20.42
C VAL A 10 6.61 -23.48 -20.88
N THR A 11 6.64 -23.70 -22.20
CA THR A 11 7.21 -24.90 -22.80
C THR A 11 8.45 -24.56 -23.62
N ARG A 12 9.53 -25.34 -23.47
CA ARG A 12 10.74 -25.22 -24.29
C ARG A 12 10.54 -25.99 -25.59
N THR A 13 10.67 -25.37 -26.73
CA THR A 13 10.65 -26.03 -28.04
C THR A 13 12.03 -26.64 -28.35
N ASN A 14 12.06 -27.64 -29.24
CA ASN A 14 13.30 -28.32 -29.65
C ASN A 14 14.36 -27.41 -30.30
N ASN A 15 13.98 -26.16 -30.66
CA ASN A 15 14.88 -25.15 -31.22
C ASN A 15 15.36 -24.11 -30.19
N GLY A 16 15.26 -24.40 -28.89
CA GLY A 16 15.70 -23.49 -27.84
C GLY A 16 14.83 -22.24 -27.64
N LYS A 17 13.71 -22.11 -28.37
CA LYS A 17 12.74 -21.02 -28.20
C LYS A 17 11.68 -21.42 -27.15
N PHE A 18 11.21 -20.42 -26.41
CA PHE A 18 10.15 -20.61 -25.42
C PHE A 18 8.82 -20.10 -25.97
N LEU A 19 7.76 -20.90 -25.84
CA LEU A 19 6.38 -20.52 -26.12
C LEU A 19 5.64 -20.24 -24.82
N VAL A 20 5.07 -19.05 -24.70
CA VAL A 20 4.21 -18.64 -23.60
C VAL A 20 2.77 -18.71 -24.10
N ASN A 21 1.98 -19.65 -23.57
CA ASN A 21 0.59 -19.79 -23.94
C ASN A 21 -0.28 -18.97 -22.96
N THR A 22 -0.90 -17.91 -23.48
CA THR A 22 -1.89 -17.11 -22.77
C THR A 22 -3.27 -17.46 -23.34
N ASN A 23 -4.01 -18.36 -22.69
CA ASN A 23 -5.39 -18.62 -23.07
C ASN A 23 -6.24 -17.38 -22.80
N GLY A 24 -6.55 -16.62 -23.86
CA GLY A 24 -7.46 -15.51 -23.85
C GLY A 24 -8.70 -15.82 -24.68
N HIS A 25 -9.86 -15.93 -24.08
CA HIS A 25 -11.13 -15.87 -24.75
C HIS A 25 -11.50 -14.42 -25.07
N GLN A 26 -11.85 -14.16 -26.32
CA GLN A 26 -12.56 -12.98 -26.78
C GLN A 26 -14.02 -13.10 -26.34
N ASP A 27 -14.54 -12.10 -25.66
CA ASP A 27 -15.99 -11.94 -25.50
C ASP A 27 -16.48 -10.67 -26.14
N VAL A 28 -17.52 -10.89 -26.95
CA VAL A 28 -18.24 -9.95 -27.81
C VAL A 28 -19.24 -9.13 -26.98
N ASN A 29 -19.43 -7.87 -27.36
CA ASN A 29 -20.40 -6.85 -27.01
C ASN A 29 -21.75 -7.31 -26.45
N GLN A 30 -22.19 -6.65 -25.38
CA GLN A 30 -23.59 -6.20 -25.25
C GLN A 30 -23.69 -4.90 -24.43
N SER A 31 -24.34 -3.94 -25.03
CA SER A 31 -24.71 -2.61 -24.54
C SER A 31 -25.87 -2.66 -23.55
N SER A 32 -25.77 -1.94 -22.45
CA SER A 32 -26.94 -1.38 -21.75
C SER A 32 -26.54 -0.10 -21.02
N CYS A 33 -27.31 0.95 -21.29
CA CYS A 33 -27.16 2.30 -20.75
C CYS A 33 -27.50 2.34 -19.27
N GLU A 34 -26.57 2.75 -18.41
CA GLU A 34 -26.86 3.26 -17.06
C GLU A 34 -26.04 4.51 -16.83
N GLU A 35 -26.64 5.53 -16.23
CA GLU A 35 -26.11 6.85 -15.97
C GLU A 35 -24.76 6.80 -15.26
N THR A 36 -23.71 7.22 -15.95
CA THR A 36 -22.33 7.19 -15.46
C THR A 36 -22.00 8.51 -14.77
N VAL A 37 -21.82 8.44 -13.46
CA VAL A 37 -20.94 9.38 -12.77
C VAL A 37 -19.55 9.22 -13.39
N PRO A 38 -18.90 10.29 -13.89
CA PRO A 38 -17.65 10.16 -14.63
C PRO A 38 -16.58 9.50 -13.76
N PRO A 39 -15.84 8.51 -14.30
CA PRO A 39 -14.74 7.88 -13.58
C PRO A 39 -13.67 8.94 -13.32
N VAL A 40 -13.19 8.99 -12.08
CA VAL A 40 -12.03 9.80 -11.71
C VAL A 40 -10.85 9.32 -12.55
N VAL A 41 -10.49 10.08 -13.56
CA VAL A 41 -9.28 9.83 -14.38
C VAL A 41 -8.10 10.17 -13.50
N PHE A 42 -7.37 9.15 -13.04
CA PHE A 42 -6.08 9.35 -12.43
C PHE A 42 -5.10 9.84 -13.49
N PRO A 43 -4.28 10.87 -13.23
CA PRO A 43 -3.20 11.19 -14.13
C PRO A 43 -2.33 9.95 -14.30
N SER A 44 -2.20 9.52 -15.55
CA SER A 44 -1.29 8.46 -15.96
C SER A 44 0.10 8.82 -15.46
N CYS A 45 0.69 7.98 -14.64
CA CYS A 45 2.13 7.93 -14.50
C CYS A 45 2.68 7.84 -15.94
N GLU A 46 3.58 8.71 -16.29
CA GLU A 46 4.12 8.86 -17.64
C GLU A 46 4.38 7.49 -18.25
N SER A 47 3.82 7.28 -19.43
CA SER A 47 3.98 6.07 -20.23
C SER A 47 5.46 5.86 -20.51
N VAL A 48 6.07 4.91 -19.79
CA VAL A 48 7.34 4.32 -20.21
C VAL A 48 7.13 3.83 -21.65
N PRO A 49 8.00 4.20 -22.62
CA PRO A 49 7.85 3.76 -23.99
C PRO A 49 7.74 2.23 -24.01
N THR A 50 6.62 1.73 -24.49
CA THR A 50 6.39 0.31 -24.74
C THR A 50 7.24 -0.12 -25.94
N ALA A 51 8.52 -0.36 -25.72
CA ALA A 51 9.26 -1.21 -26.61
C ALA A 51 8.68 -2.62 -26.42
N HIS A 52 8.00 -3.12 -27.42
CA HIS A 52 7.56 -4.51 -27.51
C HIS A 52 8.81 -5.41 -27.60
N HIS A 53 9.47 -5.63 -26.48
CA HIS A 53 10.46 -6.67 -26.37
C HIS A 53 9.72 -7.98 -26.13
N GLY A 54 9.87 -8.91 -27.05
CA GLY A 54 9.43 -10.30 -26.85
C GLY A 54 10.03 -10.86 -25.56
N PRO A 55 9.60 -12.04 -25.10
CA PRO A 55 10.08 -12.64 -23.87
C PRO A 55 11.61 -12.74 -23.88
N THR A 56 12.23 -12.16 -22.88
CA THR A 56 13.70 -12.09 -22.73
C THR A 56 14.13 -13.01 -21.59
N ILE A 57 15.18 -13.81 -21.81
CA ILE A 57 15.75 -14.66 -20.76
C ILE A 57 16.92 -13.93 -20.11
N LEU A 58 16.94 -13.91 -18.79
CA LEU A 58 18.00 -13.38 -17.97
C LEU A 58 18.81 -14.56 -17.36
N GLY A 59 20.12 -14.59 -17.62
CA GLY A 59 21.02 -15.59 -17.03
C GLY A 59 20.59 -17.03 -17.24
N ASP A 60 20.06 -17.38 -18.43
CA ASP A 60 19.61 -18.72 -18.84
C ASP A 60 18.53 -19.37 -17.94
N ARG A 61 18.03 -18.63 -16.96
CA ARG A 61 17.08 -19.17 -15.96
C ARG A 61 15.79 -18.38 -15.82
N PHE A 62 15.84 -17.05 -15.92
CA PHE A 62 14.69 -16.22 -15.59
C PHE A 62 14.07 -15.61 -16.85
N LEU A 63 12.83 -15.96 -17.13
CA LEU A 63 12.08 -15.48 -18.29
C LEU A 63 11.28 -14.23 -17.92
N LEU A 64 11.64 -13.08 -18.48
CA LEU A 64 10.81 -11.88 -18.44
C LEU A 64 9.65 -12.03 -19.41
N VAL A 65 8.41 -12.00 -18.88
CA VAL A 65 7.19 -12.21 -19.68
C VAL A 65 6.60 -10.90 -20.19
N GLY A 66 6.87 -9.79 -19.51
CA GLY A 66 6.37 -8.46 -19.84
C GLY A 66 6.10 -7.62 -18.61
N PRO A 67 5.73 -6.34 -18.76
CA PRO A 67 5.45 -5.46 -17.64
C PRO A 67 4.30 -6.00 -16.77
N ALA A 68 4.43 -5.85 -15.47
CA ALA A 68 3.36 -6.14 -14.52
C ALA A 68 2.31 -5.01 -14.59
N GLU A 69 1.04 -5.36 -14.59
CA GLU A 69 -0.06 -4.41 -14.78
C GLU A 69 -0.08 -3.35 -13.67
N GLY A 70 0.07 -2.09 -14.06
CA GLY A 70 0.05 -0.94 -13.14
C GLY A 70 1.29 -0.77 -12.25
N SER A 71 2.38 -1.45 -12.57
CA SER A 71 3.67 -1.40 -11.86
C SER A 71 4.82 -1.13 -12.82
N ALA A 72 5.93 -0.57 -12.32
CA ALA A 72 7.20 -0.46 -13.04
C ALA A 72 8.01 -1.78 -13.01
N LEU A 73 7.41 -2.86 -12.53
CA LEU A 73 8.00 -4.18 -12.43
C LEU A 73 7.64 -5.02 -13.65
N TYR A 74 8.46 -6.04 -13.92
CA TYR A 74 8.22 -7.04 -14.96
C TYR A 74 7.78 -8.35 -14.33
N ARG A 75 6.81 -9.01 -14.93
CA ARG A 75 6.52 -10.41 -14.58
C ARG A 75 7.68 -11.28 -15.03
N CYS A 76 8.10 -12.16 -14.16
CA CYS A 76 9.24 -13.05 -14.36
C CYS A 76 8.87 -14.47 -13.93
N VAL A 77 9.44 -15.45 -14.61
CA VAL A 77 9.28 -16.87 -14.26
C VAL A 77 10.65 -17.52 -14.20
N ASP A 78 10.96 -18.19 -13.11
CA ASP A 78 12.10 -19.09 -13.01
C ASP A 78 11.76 -20.36 -13.81
N VAL A 79 12.44 -20.56 -14.93
CA VAL A 79 12.15 -21.70 -15.84
C VAL A 79 12.57 -23.05 -15.28
N GLN A 80 13.39 -23.08 -14.23
CA GLN A 80 13.81 -24.33 -13.58
C GLN A 80 12.79 -24.81 -12.56
N THR A 81 12.22 -23.88 -11.77
CA THR A 81 11.31 -24.19 -10.68
C THR A 81 9.84 -23.94 -11.03
N GLY A 82 9.55 -23.16 -12.09
CA GLY A 82 8.23 -22.67 -12.42
C GLY A 82 7.73 -21.56 -11.50
N GLN A 83 8.57 -21.08 -10.58
CA GLN A 83 8.18 -20.05 -9.62
C GLN A 83 7.90 -18.70 -10.33
N GLN A 84 6.79 -18.08 -9.98
CA GLN A 84 6.45 -16.74 -10.43
C GLN A 84 7.18 -15.71 -9.56
N LEU A 85 7.87 -14.78 -10.22
CA LEU A 85 8.64 -13.71 -9.64
C LEU A 85 8.22 -12.37 -10.26
N VAL A 86 8.65 -11.29 -9.66
CA VAL A 86 8.65 -9.96 -10.26
C VAL A 86 10.09 -9.45 -10.38
N ALA A 87 10.42 -8.77 -11.47
CA ALA A 87 11.76 -8.28 -11.75
C ALA A 87 11.75 -6.75 -11.89
N LYS A 88 12.67 -6.08 -11.21
CA LYS A 88 12.92 -4.64 -11.35
C LYS A 88 14.22 -4.41 -12.09
N ALA A 89 14.15 -3.69 -13.21
CA ALA A 89 15.37 -3.24 -13.89
C ALA A 89 16.05 -2.16 -13.04
N LEU A 90 17.36 -2.35 -12.77
CA LEU A 90 18.23 -1.40 -12.11
C LEU A 90 19.15 -0.82 -13.18
N ALA A 91 19.20 0.50 -13.32
CA ALA A 91 20.18 1.14 -14.21
C ALA A 91 21.56 1.13 -13.51
N ALA A 92 22.63 0.81 -14.27
CA ALA A 92 23.98 0.66 -13.72
C ALA A 92 24.55 1.95 -13.06
N SER A 93 23.97 3.12 -13.37
CA SER A 93 24.37 4.43 -12.82
C SER A 93 23.32 5.01 -11.86
N ASP A 94 22.27 4.27 -11.52
CA ASP A 94 21.13 4.79 -10.77
C ASP A 94 21.35 4.61 -9.27
N LYS A 95 21.60 5.73 -8.57
CA LYS A 95 21.63 5.77 -7.10
C LYS A 95 20.31 5.23 -6.47
N GLY A 96 19.20 5.33 -7.19
CA GLY A 96 17.92 4.78 -6.77
C GLY A 96 17.90 3.25 -6.74
N GLY A 97 18.58 2.63 -7.70
CA GLY A 97 18.71 1.16 -7.75
C GLY A 97 19.51 0.59 -6.58
N GLU A 98 20.60 1.26 -6.19
CA GLU A 98 21.37 0.87 -5.00
C GLU A 98 20.56 1.08 -3.71
N ALA A 99 19.87 2.22 -3.57
CA ALA A 99 19.02 2.49 -2.42
C ALA A 99 17.87 1.47 -2.29
N LEU A 100 17.26 1.06 -3.41
CA LEU A 100 16.25 0.02 -3.46
C LEU A 100 16.79 -1.31 -2.92
N LEU A 101 17.95 -1.74 -3.44
CA LEU A 101 18.59 -2.98 -3.01
C LEU A 101 18.92 -2.95 -1.52
N GLN A 102 19.52 -1.88 -1.04
CA GLN A 102 19.87 -1.70 0.38
C GLN A 102 18.62 -1.70 1.28
N ALA A 103 17.51 -1.08 0.83
CA ALA A 103 16.26 -1.10 1.57
C ALA A 103 15.70 -2.54 1.69
N HIS A 104 15.74 -3.34 0.63
CA HIS A 104 15.32 -4.74 0.69
C HIS A 104 16.23 -5.58 1.59
N LEU A 105 17.55 -5.40 1.51
CA LEU A 105 18.51 -6.12 2.36
C LEU A 105 18.32 -5.80 3.85
N ARG A 106 18.02 -4.55 4.20
CA ARG A 106 17.70 -4.18 5.59
C ARG A 106 16.44 -4.84 6.15
N LEU A 107 15.53 -5.22 5.28
CA LEU A 107 14.27 -5.88 5.65
C LEU A 107 14.30 -7.39 5.43
N GLU A 108 15.45 -7.94 5.01
CA GLU A 108 15.61 -9.39 4.82
C GLU A 108 15.27 -10.16 6.09
N GLY A 109 14.57 -11.29 5.94
CA GLY A 109 14.08 -12.07 7.08
C GLY A 109 12.89 -11.47 7.82
N THR A 110 12.38 -10.28 7.38
CA THR A 110 11.14 -9.71 7.88
C THR A 110 9.98 -10.02 6.90
N GLU A 111 8.76 -10.06 7.39
CA GLU A 111 7.57 -10.21 6.53
C GLU A 111 7.08 -8.84 5.97
N ALA A 112 7.87 -7.78 6.12
CA ALA A 112 7.44 -6.43 5.77
C ALA A 112 7.37 -6.18 4.27
N ALA A 113 8.32 -6.74 3.50
CA ALA A 113 8.42 -6.58 2.05
C ALA A 113 8.61 -7.92 1.36
N SER A 114 8.41 -7.94 0.04
CA SER A 114 8.70 -9.11 -0.79
C SER A 114 10.18 -9.49 -0.67
N GLY A 115 10.43 -10.78 -0.45
CA GLY A 115 11.78 -11.30 -0.34
C GLY A 115 12.56 -11.15 -1.65
N VAL A 116 13.88 -10.97 -1.53
CA VAL A 116 14.80 -10.94 -2.66
C VAL A 116 15.06 -12.38 -3.09
N ALA A 117 14.61 -12.73 -4.30
CA ALA A 117 14.88 -14.04 -4.90
C ALA A 117 16.25 -14.10 -5.58
N GLY A 118 16.82 -12.96 -5.96
CA GLY A 118 18.14 -12.87 -6.57
C GLY A 118 18.39 -11.56 -7.30
N ILE A 119 19.63 -11.43 -7.78
CA ILE A 119 20.06 -10.32 -8.62
C ILE A 119 20.67 -10.95 -9.87
N VAL A 120 20.28 -10.47 -11.05
CA VAL A 120 20.76 -11.02 -12.33
C VAL A 120 21.29 -9.90 -13.20
N ASP A 121 22.52 -10.06 -13.65
CA ASP A 121 23.10 -9.17 -14.66
C ASP A 121 22.67 -9.64 -16.06
N ALA A 122 22.19 -8.70 -16.86
CA ALA A 122 21.76 -8.94 -18.22
C ALA A 122 22.71 -8.30 -19.23
N SER A 123 22.62 -8.73 -20.48
CA SER A 123 23.38 -8.13 -21.59
C SER A 123 23.11 -6.61 -21.69
N GLY A 124 24.16 -5.84 -22.03
CA GLY A 124 24.08 -4.38 -22.12
C GLY A 124 24.19 -3.65 -20.79
N GLY A 125 24.74 -4.29 -19.74
CA GLY A 125 25.04 -3.65 -18.45
C GLY A 125 23.77 -3.38 -17.60
N LYS A 126 22.65 -3.99 -17.95
CA LYS A 126 21.43 -3.93 -17.14
C LYS A 126 21.47 -4.98 -16.03
N ARG A 127 21.05 -4.60 -14.85
CA ARG A 127 20.90 -5.48 -13.69
C ARG A 127 19.41 -5.58 -13.32
N TYR A 128 18.98 -6.74 -12.90
CA TYR A 128 17.60 -6.95 -12.44
C TYR A 128 17.60 -7.47 -11.00
N LEU A 129 16.81 -6.82 -10.16
CA LEU A 129 16.44 -7.33 -8.85
C LEU A 129 15.20 -8.22 -9.02
N LEU A 130 15.30 -9.48 -8.61
CA LEU A 130 14.22 -10.43 -8.62
C LEU A 130 13.58 -10.49 -7.23
N LEU A 131 12.29 -10.30 -7.16
CA LEU A 131 11.49 -10.35 -5.94
C LEU A 131 10.47 -11.50 -6.04
N GLU A 132 10.06 -12.02 -4.90
CA GLU A 132 9.00 -13.01 -4.83
C GLU A 132 7.70 -12.48 -5.47
N GLY A 133 7.02 -13.35 -6.22
CA GLY A 133 5.75 -13.04 -6.86
C GLY A 133 4.60 -12.86 -5.86
N HIS A 134 3.46 -12.40 -6.37
CA HIS A 134 2.29 -12.09 -5.54
C HIS A 134 0.97 -12.45 -6.23
N HIS A 135 -0.13 -12.46 -5.46
CA HIS A 135 -1.48 -12.81 -5.89
C HIS A 135 -2.41 -11.57 -6.02
N GLY A 136 -1.85 -10.46 -6.48
CA GLY A 136 -2.52 -9.18 -6.71
C GLY A 136 -2.32 -8.16 -5.60
N ASP A 137 -2.68 -6.91 -5.89
CA ASP A 137 -2.46 -5.78 -5.01
C ASP A 137 -3.70 -5.39 -4.20
N LEU A 138 -3.48 -4.66 -3.10
CA LEU A 138 -4.53 -4.20 -2.20
C LEU A 138 -5.43 -3.13 -2.84
N HIS A 139 -4.92 -2.33 -3.81
CA HIS A 139 -5.74 -1.36 -4.51
C HIS A 139 -6.82 -2.04 -5.37
N ALA A 140 -6.43 -3.02 -6.19
CA ALA A 140 -7.37 -3.80 -7.00
C ALA A 140 -8.38 -4.53 -6.10
N TYR A 141 -7.90 -5.05 -4.95
CA TYR A 141 -8.74 -5.72 -3.97
C TYR A 141 -9.83 -4.81 -3.37
N VAL A 142 -9.45 -3.59 -2.97
CA VAL A 142 -10.39 -2.57 -2.44
C VAL A 142 -11.33 -2.07 -3.54
N ARG A 143 -10.80 -1.80 -4.76
CA ARG A 143 -11.57 -1.30 -5.89
C ARG A 143 -12.74 -2.22 -6.26
N VAL A 144 -12.51 -3.54 -6.34
CA VAL A 144 -13.55 -4.53 -6.65
C VAL A 144 -14.64 -4.55 -5.57
N ARG A 145 -14.27 -4.37 -4.30
CA ARG A 145 -15.20 -4.36 -3.15
C ARG A 145 -15.80 -2.99 -2.88
N ARG A 146 -15.35 -1.95 -3.58
CA ARG A 146 -15.65 -0.53 -3.37
C ARG A 146 -15.15 -0.01 -2.02
N ARG A 147 -15.33 -0.75 -0.94
CA ARG A 147 -14.80 -0.50 0.41
C ARG A 147 -14.75 -1.81 1.19
N LEU A 148 -13.96 -1.84 2.25
CA LEU A 148 -13.89 -2.99 3.14
C LEU A 148 -14.72 -2.77 4.40
N ARG A 149 -15.24 -3.86 4.96
CA ARG A 149 -15.85 -3.84 6.31
C ARG A 149 -14.74 -3.70 7.36
N GLU A 150 -15.03 -3.07 8.49
CA GLU A 150 -14.03 -2.83 9.54
C GLU A 150 -13.26 -4.07 10.00
N PRO A 151 -13.86 -5.27 10.18
CA PRO A 151 -13.11 -6.46 10.57
C PRO A 151 -12.03 -6.85 9.56
N GLU A 152 -12.37 -6.81 8.29
CA GLU A 152 -11.47 -7.13 7.18
C GLU A 152 -10.40 -6.04 7.03
N ALA A 153 -10.79 -4.77 7.00
CA ALA A 153 -9.88 -3.63 6.95
C ALA A 153 -8.88 -3.65 8.11
N ARG A 154 -9.34 -3.97 9.34
CA ARG A 154 -8.48 -4.07 10.52
C ARG A 154 -7.40 -5.12 10.37
N ARG A 155 -7.76 -6.31 9.86
CA ARG A 155 -6.81 -7.41 9.65
C ARG A 155 -5.71 -7.02 8.66
N LEU A 156 -6.10 -6.43 7.51
CA LEU A 156 -5.16 -6.03 6.47
C LEU A 156 -4.36 -4.77 6.88
N PHE A 157 -5.03 -3.78 7.46
CA PHE A 157 -4.37 -2.57 7.92
C PHE A 157 -3.36 -2.82 9.04
N ARG A 158 -3.62 -3.78 9.94
CA ARG A 158 -2.64 -4.18 10.95
C ARG A 158 -1.36 -4.68 10.30
N GLN A 159 -1.43 -5.43 9.22
CA GLN A 159 -0.26 -5.92 8.49
C GLN A 159 0.46 -4.77 7.79
N ALA A 160 -0.29 -3.86 7.15
CA ALA A 160 0.31 -2.66 6.55
C ALA A 160 1.04 -1.80 7.60
N ALA A 161 0.42 -1.57 8.77
CA ALA A 161 1.04 -0.82 9.85
C ALA A 161 2.27 -1.52 10.43
N LYS A 162 2.25 -2.87 10.54
CA LYS A 162 3.43 -3.66 10.94
C LYS A 162 4.57 -3.53 9.94
N ALA A 163 4.27 -3.58 8.63
CA ALA A 163 5.29 -3.41 7.61
C ALA A 163 5.93 -2.02 7.68
N VAL A 164 5.12 -0.96 7.85
CA VAL A 164 5.64 0.41 8.05
C VAL A 164 6.48 0.51 9.31
N ALA A 165 6.03 -0.04 10.43
CA ALA A 165 6.80 -0.04 11.68
C ALA A 165 8.16 -0.73 11.50
N LYS A 166 8.16 -1.88 10.82
CA LYS A 166 9.41 -2.61 10.51
C LYS A 166 10.35 -1.82 9.61
N CYS A 167 9.81 -1.12 8.61
CA CYS A 167 10.61 -0.21 7.78
C CYS A 167 11.25 0.90 8.63
N HIS A 168 10.46 1.59 9.44
CA HIS A 168 10.93 2.70 10.29
C HIS A 168 11.95 2.26 11.35
N GLU A 169 11.76 1.08 11.95
CA GLU A 169 12.69 0.45 12.90
C GLU A 169 14.06 0.16 12.24
N ASN A 170 14.06 -0.21 10.96
CA ASN A 170 15.28 -0.49 10.20
C ASN A 170 15.82 0.72 9.41
N GLY A 171 15.40 1.93 9.76
CA GLY A 171 15.87 3.16 9.12
C GLY A 171 15.44 3.28 7.64
N VAL A 172 14.31 2.69 7.26
CA VAL A 172 13.76 2.78 5.91
C VAL A 172 12.51 3.64 5.91
N VAL A 173 12.53 4.76 5.18
CA VAL A 173 11.39 5.64 4.94
C VAL A 173 10.85 5.39 3.54
N LEU A 174 9.54 5.17 3.40
CA LEU A 174 8.92 4.66 2.17
C LEU A 174 8.62 5.75 1.13
N ARG A 175 8.25 6.96 1.54
CA ARG A 175 7.93 8.15 0.74
C ARG A 175 6.74 8.03 -0.22
N ASP A 176 6.54 6.88 -0.88
CA ASP A 176 5.44 6.62 -1.81
C ASP A 176 4.54 5.48 -1.30
N LEU A 177 4.07 5.61 -0.06
CA LEU A 177 3.17 4.64 0.55
C LEU A 177 1.75 4.79 0.01
N LYS A 178 1.24 3.75 -0.66
CA LYS A 178 -0.11 3.71 -1.27
C LYS A 178 -0.64 2.28 -1.36
N LEU A 179 -1.94 2.11 -1.59
CA LEU A 179 -2.58 0.78 -1.67
C LEU A 179 -1.91 -0.16 -2.69
N ARG A 180 -1.42 0.36 -3.82
CA ARG A 180 -0.77 -0.45 -4.87
C ARG A 180 0.58 -1.04 -4.44
N LYS A 181 1.25 -0.44 -3.46
CA LYS A 181 2.54 -0.95 -2.94
C LYS A 181 2.36 -2.16 -2.03
N PHE A 182 1.14 -2.45 -1.59
CA PHE A 182 0.84 -3.63 -0.81
C PHE A 182 0.28 -4.74 -1.68
N VAL A 183 0.89 -5.92 -1.62
CA VAL A 183 0.53 -7.10 -2.40
C VAL A 183 0.25 -8.29 -1.49
N PHE A 184 -0.56 -9.22 -1.98
CA PHE A 184 -0.86 -10.45 -1.26
C PHE A 184 0.19 -11.52 -1.54
N ALA A 185 0.86 -12.00 -0.50
CA ALA A 185 1.86 -13.07 -0.59
C ALA A 185 1.24 -14.44 -0.87
N ASP A 186 -0.06 -14.62 -0.56
CA ASP A 186 -0.79 -15.87 -0.66
C ASP A 186 -2.02 -15.76 -1.55
N GLU A 187 -2.41 -16.86 -2.18
CA GLU A 187 -3.59 -16.96 -3.04
C GLU A 187 -4.89 -16.68 -2.26
N ALA A 188 -4.95 -17.08 -0.99
CA ALA A 188 -6.08 -16.82 -0.11
C ALA A 188 -6.24 -15.34 0.24
N ARG A 189 -5.25 -14.49 -0.10
CA ARG A 189 -5.23 -13.04 0.15
C ARG A 189 -5.37 -12.70 1.64
N THR A 190 -4.62 -13.41 2.45
CA THR A 190 -4.60 -13.26 3.90
C THR A 190 -3.33 -12.60 4.41
N CYS A 191 -2.20 -12.77 3.71
CA CYS A 191 -0.89 -12.22 4.03
C CYS A 191 -0.57 -11.03 3.13
N LEU A 192 -0.31 -9.86 3.73
CA LEU A 192 -0.04 -8.60 3.03
C LEU A 192 1.39 -8.16 3.30
N ARG A 193 2.12 -7.75 2.25
CA ARG A 193 3.48 -7.22 2.32
C ARG A 193 3.70 -6.11 1.30
N LEU A 194 4.75 -5.33 1.45
CA LEU A 194 5.19 -4.36 0.44
C LEU A 194 5.77 -5.11 -0.76
N GLU A 195 5.40 -4.71 -1.98
CA GLU A 195 5.87 -5.33 -3.22
C GLU A 195 7.33 -4.94 -3.50
N SER A 196 7.59 -3.64 -3.50
CA SER A 196 8.89 -3.06 -3.85
C SER A 196 9.08 -1.74 -3.10
N LEU A 197 10.34 -1.45 -2.78
CA LEU A 197 10.79 -0.27 -2.03
C LEU A 197 11.42 0.79 -2.94
N GLU A 198 10.88 0.97 -4.16
CA GLU A 198 11.48 1.81 -5.23
C GLU A 198 11.78 3.25 -4.81
N ASP A 199 10.90 3.86 -4.02
CA ASP A 199 11.03 5.25 -3.60
C ASP A 199 11.59 5.37 -2.19
N ALA A 200 11.92 4.25 -1.56
CA ALA A 200 12.41 4.26 -0.20
C ALA A 200 13.80 4.91 -0.11
N VAL A 201 14.06 5.49 1.03
CA VAL A 201 15.35 6.07 1.40
C VAL A 201 15.78 5.52 2.75
N ILE A 202 17.08 5.33 2.89
CA ILE A 202 17.70 4.94 4.14
C ILE A 202 18.02 6.22 4.91
N VAL A 203 17.60 6.24 6.15
CA VAL A 203 17.83 7.36 7.08
C VAL A 203 18.52 6.84 8.34
N ASP A 204 19.18 7.74 9.05
CA ASP A 204 19.75 7.45 10.35
C ASP A 204 18.65 7.36 11.42
N GLU A 205 18.92 6.71 12.55
CA GLU A 205 17.94 6.52 13.63
C GLU A 205 17.41 7.85 14.16
N ASP A 206 18.30 8.83 14.31
CA ASP A 206 18.02 10.13 14.94
C ASP A 206 17.65 11.24 13.94
N ASP A 207 17.86 11.04 12.63
CA ASP A 207 17.59 12.05 11.60
C ASP A 207 16.90 11.46 10.38
N ASP A 208 15.58 11.57 10.37
CA ASP A 208 14.71 11.16 9.26
C ASP A 208 14.30 12.35 8.36
N LYS A 209 15.04 13.46 8.42
CA LYS A 209 14.71 14.68 7.68
C LYS A 209 14.98 14.52 6.19
N LEU A 210 13.97 14.85 5.40
CA LEU A 210 14.01 14.84 3.95
C LEU A 210 13.69 16.23 3.40
N THR A 211 14.19 16.53 2.20
CA THR A 211 13.95 17.82 1.52
C THR A 211 13.34 17.66 0.14
N ASP A 212 13.41 16.45 -0.42
CA ASP A 212 12.86 16.13 -1.73
C ASP A 212 11.33 15.93 -1.68
N ARG A 213 10.67 16.16 -2.80
CA ARG A 213 9.23 16.02 -2.94
C ARG A 213 8.92 14.81 -3.81
N ARG A 214 8.65 13.70 -3.17
CA ARG A 214 8.26 12.46 -3.82
C ARG A 214 6.95 11.93 -3.27
N GLY A 215 6.32 11.04 -4.02
CA GLY A 215 5.11 10.36 -3.63
C GLY A 215 3.90 10.68 -4.50
N CYS A 216 2.85 9.90 -4.31
CA CYS A 216 1.60 10.04 -5.04
C CYS A 216 0.80 11.25 -4.53
N PRO A 217 0.33 12.17 -5.41
CA PRO A 217 -0.40 13.38 -4.99
C PRO A 217 -1.57 13.14 -4.02
N ALA A 218 -2.30 12.02 -4.19
CA ALA A 218 -3.44 11.69 -3.33
C ALA A 218 -3.03 11.25 -1.90
N TYR A 219 -1.77 10.84 -1.69
CA TYR A 219 -1.25 10.32 -0.42
C TYR A 219 -0.26 11.27 0.26
N VAL A 220 0.19 12.32 -0.44
CA VAL A 220 1.24 13.21 0.04
C VAL A 220 0.83 13.98 1.30
N ALA A 221 1.75 14.10 2.26
CA ALA A 221 1.53 14.84 3.49
C ALA A 221 1.64 16.36 3.29
N PRO A 222 0.94 17.19 4.12
CA PRO A 222 0.94 18.65 3.98
C PRO A 222 2.34 19.28 4.05
N GLU A 223 3.21 18.76 4.91
CA GLU A 223 4.58 19.25 5.09
C GLU A 223 5.47 19.02 3.87
N VAL A 224 5.26 17.92 3.13
CA VAL A 224 5.98 17.60 1.89
C VAL A 224 5.67 18.64 0.79
N LEU A 225 4.49 19.24 0.82
CA LEU A 225 4.08 20.29 -0.13
C LEU A 225 4.75 21.63 0.12
N ARG A 226 5.35 21.85 1.31
CA ARG A 226 6.01 23.11 1.67
C ARG A 226 7.39 23.19 1.03
N SER A 227 7.61 24.22 0.18
CA SER A 227 8.90 24.40 -0.51
C SER A 227 10.04 24.73 0.46
N GLY A 228 11.24 24.14 0.21
CA GLY A 228 12.49 24.53 0.83
C GLY A 228 12.59 24.24 2.33
N ARG A 229 11.71 23.44 2.89
CA ARG A 229 11.77 23.01 4.30
C ARG A 229 11.99 21.52 4.40
N ALA A 230 12.88 21.14 5.31
CA ALA A 230 13.04 19.74 5.70
C ALA A 230 11.79 19.25 6.46
N TYR A 231 11.44 17.98 6.28
CA TYR A 231 10.29 17.33 6.93
C TYR A 231 10.69 15.93 7.40
N SER A 232 9.99 15.42 8.43
CA SER A 232 10.15 14.04 8.90
C SER A 232 9.55 13.07 7.87
N GLY A 233 10.38 12.20 7.32
CA GLY A 233 9.95 11.18 6.37
C GLY A 233 9.06 10.13 7.02
N LYS A 234 9.39 9.70 8.25
CA LYS A 234 8.57 8.74 9.03
C LYS A 234 7.16 9.32 9.31
N ALA A 235 7.07 10.60 9.71
CA ALA A 235 5.77 11.23 9.94
C ALA A 235 4.95 11.40 8.64
N ALA A 236 5.60 11.63 7.49
CA ALA A 236 4.93 11.68 6.20
C ALA A 236 4.37 10.30 5.78
N ASP A 237 5.09 9.21 6.05
CA ASP A 237 4.59 7.84 5.83
C ASP A 237 3.35 7.56 6.70
N ILE A 238 3.32 8.04 7.95
CA ILE A 238 2.14 7.90 8.84
C ILE A 238 0.91 8.61 8.27
N TRP A 239 1.08 9.79 7.69
CA TRP A 239 -0.02 10.45 6.97
C TRP A 239 -0.52 9.59 5.81
N SER A 240 0.39 9.09 4.97
CA SER A 240 0.04 8.21 3.84
C SER A 240 -0.68 6.94 4.31
N LEU A 241 -0.26 6.38 5.44
CA LEU A 241 -0.95 5.25 6.10
C LEU A 241 -2.39 5.64 6.53
N GLY A 242 -2.60 6.88 6.97
CA GLY A 242 -3.92 7.42 7.27
C GLY A 242 -4.83 7.54 6.04
N VAL A 243 -4.29 8.01 4.91
CA VAL A 243 -5.00 8.06 3.63
C VAL A 243 -5.36 6.63 3.18
N LEU A 244 -4.44 5.68 3.35
CA LEU A 244 -4.66 4.27 3.04
C LEU A 244 -5.83 3.69 3.86
N LEU A 245 -5.83 3.87 5.18
CA LEU A 245 -6.91 3.41 6.06
C LEU A 245 -8.26 4.02 5.67
N TYR A 246 -8.28 5.33 5.45
CA TYR A 246 -9.49 6.02 5.02
C TYR A 246 -10.04 5.42 3.72
N THR A 247 -9.17 5.21 2.73
CA THR A 247 -9.56 4.66 1.43
C THR A 247 -10.07 3.23 1.55
N MET A 248 -9.46 2.40 2.38
CA MET A 248 -9.95 1.04 2.64
C MET A 248 -11.37 1.03 3.22
N LEU A 249 -11.68 1.92 4.16
CA LEU A 249 -12.95 1.94 4.90
C LEU A 249 -14.05 2.71 4.17
N VAL A 250 -13.71 3.76 3.42
CA VAL A 250 -14.68 4.67 2.79
C VAL A 250 -14.81 4.42 1.29
N GLY A 251 -13.78 3.85 0.64
CA GLY A 251 -13.75 3.56 -0.80
C GLY A 251 -13.41 4.76 -1.68
N ARG A 252 -13.02 5.88 -1.07
CA ARG A 252 -12.59 7.11 -1.75
C ARG A 252 -11.49 7.80 -0.95
N TYR A 253 -10.74 8.69 -1.57
CA TYR A 253 -9.70 9.47 -0.89
C TYR A 253 -10.31 10.50 0.06
N PRO A 254 -9.62 10.84 1.19
CA PRO A 254 -10.08 11.89 2.11
C PRO A 254 -10.04 13.27 1.47
N PHE A 255 -9.09 13.51 0.57
CA PHE A 255 -8.96 14.73 -0.21
C PHE A 255 -9.09 14.39 -1.69
N ASN A 256 -9.95 15.12 -2.39
CA ASN A 256 -10.16 14.93 -3.83
C ASN A 256 -10.43 16.26 -4.51
N ALA A 257 -9.79 16.47 -5.65
CA ALA A 257 -10.04 17.58 -6.57
C ALA A 257 -9.59 17.19 -7.97
N VAL A 258 -10.13 17.85 -8.99
CA VAL A 258 -9.77 17.61 -10.39
C VAL A 258 -8.34 18.11 -10.65
N GLU A 259 -8.01 19.30 -10.14
CA GLU A 259 -6.70 19.92 -10.33
C GLU A 259 -5.80 19.69 -9.12
N HIS A 260 -4.51 19.46 -9.36
CA HIS A 260 -3.51 19.25 -8.32
C HIS A 260 -3.40 20.45 -7.37
N ALA A 261 -3.47 21.69 -7.88
CA ALA A 261 -3.42 22.89 -7.04
C ALA A 261 -4.56 22.90 -6.00
N SER A 262 -5.77 22.59 -6.44
CA SER A 262 -6.95 22.48 -5.57
C SER A 262 -6.84 21.32 -4.58
N LEU A 263 -6.29 20.16 -5.02
CA LEU A 263 -6.02 19.03 -4.15
C LEU A 263 -5.01 19.40 -3.06
N PHE A 264 -3.89 19.99 -3.42
CA PHE A 264 -2.84 20.42 -2.48
C PHE A 264 -3.33 21.48 -1.50
N ALA A 265 -4.19 22.40 -1.93
CA ALA A 265 -4.85 23.35 -1.04
C ALA A 265 -5.73 22.67 0.01
N LYS A 266 -6.50 21.62 -0.37
CA LYS A 266 -7.31 20.84 0.57
C LYS A 266 -6.44 20.06 1.55
N ILE A 267 -5.37 19.41 1.07
CA ILE A 267 -4.41 18.67 1.90
C ILE A 267 -3.76 19.62 2.92
N SER A 268 -3.28 20.81 2.47
CA SER A 268 -2.64 21.80 3.34
C SER A 268 -3.57 22.35 4.43
N ARG A 269 -4.88 22.39 4.18
CA ARG A 269 -5.87 22.76 5.20
C ARG A 269 -6.15 21.62 6.19
N GLY A 270 -5.92 20.37 5.79
CA GLY A 270 -6.17 19.18 6.61
C GLY A 270 -7.65 18.94 6.93
N GLN A 271 -8.57 19.51 6.15
CA GLN A 271 -10.01 19.41 6.39
C GLN A 271 -10.63 18.30 5.55
N PHE A 272 -11.13 17.27 6.19
CA PHE A 272 -11.82 16.16 5.56
C PHE A 272 -12.96 15.62 6.45
N ALA A 273 -13.94 15.00 5.84
CA ALA A 273 -15.07 14.42 6.56
C ALA A 273 -14.82 12.93 6.81
N VAL A 274 -15.06 12.48 8.03
CA VAL A 274 -15.03 11.05 8.38
C VAL A 274 -16.47 10.60 8.59
N PRO A 275 -16.97 9.61 7.82
CA PRO A 275 -18.37 9.17 7.92
C PRO A 275 -18.74 8.64 9.31
N ASP A 276 -19.92 9.03 9.81
CA ASP A 276 -20.40 8.60 11.12
C ASP A 276 -20.76 7.10 11.19
N ALA A 277 -20.97 6.47 10.03
CA ALA A 277 -21.17 5.03 9.92
C ALA A 277 -19.96 4.18 10.36
N LEU A 278 -18.77 4.79 10.48
CA LEU A 278 -17.61 4.12 11.03
C LEU A 278 -17.63 4.14 12.56
N SER A 279 -17.08 3.08 13.17
CA SER A 279 -16.97 3.02 14.63
C SER A 279 -16.19 4.22 15.19
N ALA A 280 -16.48 4.63 16.42
CA ALA A 280 -15.78 5.72 17.08
C ALA A 280 -14.25 5.49 17.14
N ARG A 281 -13.82 4.22 17.30
CA ARG A 281 -12.40 3.84 17.31
C ARG A 281 -11.77 3.98 15.92
N ALA A 282 -12.44 3.58 14.84
CA ALA A 282 -11.94 3.79 13.47
C ALA A 282 -11.81 5.28 13.16
N ARG A 283 -12.82 6.08 13.50
CA ARG A 283 -12.80 7.54 13.33
C ARG A 283 -11.67 8.20 14.12
N CYS A 284 -11.42 7.73 15.34
CA CYS A 284 -10.31 8.20 16.17
C CYS A 284 -8.96 7.94 15.50
N LEU A 285 -8.69 6.71 15.07
CA LEU A 285 -7.43 6.35 14.41
C LEU A 285 -7.22 7.15 13.12
N ILE A 286 -8.23 7.26 12.26
CA ILE A 286 -8.13 8.06 11.03
C ILE A 286 -7.75 9.51 11.34
N ARG A 287 -8.39 10.14 12.33
CA ARG A 287 -8.07 11.52 12.72
C ARG A 287 -6.69 11.67 13.35
N ALA A 288 -6.22 10.67 14.08
CA ALA A 288 -4.87 10.66 14.64
C ALA A 288 -3.79 10.59 13.56
N LEU A 289 -3.97 9.72 12.56
CA LEU A 289 -3.03 9.56 11.45
C LEU A 289 -3.01 10.78 10.53
N LEU A 290 -4.16 11.42 10.29
CA LEU A 290 -4.32 12.57 9.41
C LEU A 290 -4.30 13.91 10.17
N ARG A 291 -3.49 14.00 11.23
CA ARG A 291 -3.17 15.28 11.88
C ARG A 291 -2.32 16.12 10.94
N ARG A 292 -2.66 17.41 10.83
CA ARG A 292 -1.95 18.35 9.95
C ARG A 292 -0.50 18.54 10.39
N GLU A 293 -0.27 18.71 11.70
CA GLU A 293 1.08 18.86 12.26
C GLU A 293 1.73 17.47 12.42
N PRO A 294 2.93 17.23 11.83
CA PRO A 294 3.61 15.95 11.87
C PRO A 294 3.88 15.42 13.28
N SER A 295 4.23 16.33 14.22
CA SER A 295 4.52 16.00 15.63
C SER A 295 3.30 15.52 16.42
N GLU A 296 2.08 15.77 15.93
CA GLU A 296 0.85 15.29 16.57
C GLU A 296 0.43 13.89 16.08
N ARG A 297 1.11 13.35 15.08
CA ARG A 297 0.85 11.99 14.57
C ARG A 297 1.52 10.95 15.46
N PRO A 298 0.86 9.79 15.67
CA PRO A 298 1.50 8.68 16.36
C PRO A 298 2.69 8.15 15.54
N ILE A 299 3.69 7.57 16.19
CA ILE A 299 4.69 6.74 15.51
C ILE A 299 4.08 5.39 15.10
N ALA A 300 4.75 4.65 14.22
CA ALA A 300 4.19 3.42 13.65
C ALA A 300 3.87 2.35 14.70
N GLU A 301 4.68 2.24 15.77
CA GLU A 301 4.47 1.34 16.90
C GLU A 301 3.22 1.70 17.71
N ASP A 302 2.96 2.99 17.91
CA ASP A 302 1.76 3.47 18.62
C ASP A 302 0.49 3.25 17.81
N VAL A 303 0.58 3.33 16.47
CA VAL A 303 -0.52 2.93 15.59
C VAL A 303 -0.96 1.50 15.88
N LEU A 304 -0.02 0.58 16.05
CA LEU A 304 -0.30 -0.83 16.35
C LEU A 304 -0.96 -1.05 17.73
N ARG A 305 -0.69 -0.15 18.68
CA ARG A 305 -1.28 -0.17 20.03
C ARG A 305 -2.66 0.48 20.09
N HIS A 306 -3.07 1.20 19.04
CA HIS A 306 -4.35 1.91 19.03
C HIS A 306 -5.55 0.96 19.26
N PRO A 307 -6.57 1.33 20.08
CA PRO A 307 -7.71 0.49 20.45
C PRO A 307 -8.51 -0.09 19.28
N TRP A 308 -8.44 0.53 18.11
CA TRP A 308 -9.06 -0.03 16.90
C TRP A 308 -8.32 -1.27 16.38
N LEU A 309 -7.02 -1.36 16.58
CA LEU A 309 -6.19 -2.50 16.19
C LEU A 309 -6.02 -3.52 17.32
N SER A 310 -5.84 -3.10 18.59
CA SER A 310 -5.46 -3.97 19.69
C SER A 310 -6.60 -4.81 20.27
N LYS A 311 -7.85 -4.26 20.28
CA LYS A 311 -8.98 -4.96 20.88
C LYS A 311 -9.69 -5.86 19.86
N PRO A 312 -10.03 -7.13 20.22
CA PRO A 312 -10.92 -7.95 19.42
C PRO A 312 -12.22 -7.18 19.15
N LEU A 313 -12.83 -7.37 17.97
CA LEU A 313 -14.22 -7.03 17.79
C LEU A 313 -15.00 -7.94 18.76
N LEU A 314 -15.60 -7.36 19.77
CA LEU A 314 -16.64 -8.06 20.49
C LEU A 314 -17.68 -8.45 19.45
N SER A 315 -17.78 -9.73 19.17
CA SER A 315 -18.94 -10.25 18.46
C SER A 315 -20.15 -9.79 19.27
N VAL A 316 -21.09 -9.10 18.63
CA VAL A 316 -22.40 -8.83 19.19
C VAL A 316 -23.16 -10.15 19.20
N SER A 317 -22.75 -11.05 20.09
CA SER A 317 -23.52 -12.20 20.47
C SER A 317 -24.34 -11.76 21.68
N HIS A 318 -25.64 -11.51 21.42
CA HIS A 318 -26.74 -11.46 22.37
C HIS A 318 -26.40 -10.97 23.79
N ILE A 319 -26.47 -9.65 24.01
CA ILE A 319 -26.79 -9.13 25.33
C ILE A 319 -28.29 -9.26 25.53
N THR A 320 -28.75 -10.49 25.78
CA THR A 320 -29.94 -10.74 26.58
C THR A 320 -29.44 -10.85 28.03
N GLY A 321 -29.13 -9.72 28.61
CA GLY A 321 -28.75 -9.60 30.00
C GLY A 321 -29.53 -8.44 30.60
N ARG A 322 -30.43 -8.77 31.53
CA ARG A 322 -31.19 -7.84 32.33
C ARG A 322 -30.39 -6.59 32.67
N VAL A 323 -30.90 -5.44 32.25
CA VAL A 323 -30.54 -4.14 32.77
C VAL A 323 -30.97 -4.10 34.23
N SER A 324 -30.07 -4.35 35.18
CA SER A 324 -30.27 -3.90 36.55
C SER A 324 -29.96 -2.42 36.57
N ASN A 325 -31.01 -1.60 36.65
CA ASN A 325 -30.90 -0.19 36.96
C ASN A 325 -30.22 -0.04 38.33
N HIS A 326 -28.94 0.22 38.37
CA HIS A 326 -28.29 0.96 39.42
C HIS A 326 -27.87 2.30 38.82
N ASP A 327 -28.79 3.25 38.87
CA ASP A 327 -28.51 4.66 38.69
C ASP A 327 -27.45 5.06 39.70
N GLN A 328 -26.29 5.45 39.21
CA GLN A 328 -25.35 6.26 39.96
C GLN A 328 -25.95 7.65 40.07
N LEU A 329 -26.71 7.88 41.12
CA LEU A 329 -27.12 9.22 41.54
C LEU A 329 -25.87 10.03 41.89
N VAL A 330 -25.71 11.16 41.23
CA VAL A 330 -24.72 12.19 41.63
C VAL A 330 -25.20 12.71 42.98
N PRO A 331 -24.36 12.72 44.03
CA PRO A 331 -24.74 13.27 45.33
C PRO A 331 -25.07 14.77 45.17
N ASP A 332 -26.23 15.20 45.56
CA ASP A 332 -26.57 16.62 45.66
C ASP A 332 -25.72 17.26 46.74
N SER A 333 -24.90 18.22 46.31
CA SER A 333 -24.13 19.09 47.21
C SER A 333 -25.02 20.25 47.67
N THR A 334 -25.96 19.95 48.55
CA THR A 334 -26.67 20.99 49.34
C THR A 334 -26.80 20.51 50.76
N ASN A 335 -25.82 20.86 51.61
CA ASN A 335 -26.02 21.22 53.00
C ASN A 335 -24.69 21.72 53.59
N CYS A 336 -24.47 23.02 53.40
CA CYS A 336 -23.67 23.81 54.31
C CYS A 336 -24.69 24.61 55.14
N SER A 337 -25.06 24.09 56.29
CA SER A 337 -25.75 24.85 57.35
C SER A 337 -24.77 24.94 58.52
N GLN A 338 -24.37 26.12 58.76
CA GLN A 338 -24.27 26.82 60.04
C GLN A 338 -24.38 25.94 61.31
N ASP A 339 -23.26 25.83 62.01
CA ASP A 339 -23.15 26.29 63.44
C ASP A 339 -21.64 26.38 63.79
#